data_7d99cf7d98b9da0e5d24a693152a80b4
#
_entry.id   7d99cf7d98b9da0e5d24a693152a80b4
#
_cell.length_a   1.000
_cell.length_b   1.000
_cell.length_c   1.000
_cell.angle_alpha   90.00
_cell.angle_beta   90.00
_cell.angle_gamma   90.00
#
_symmetry.space_group_name_H-M   'P 1'
#
loop_
_entity.id
_entity.type
_entity.pdbx_description
1 polymer ?
#
loop_
_entity_poly.entity_id
_entity_poly.type
_entity_poly.pdbx_seq_one_letter_code
_entity_poly.pdbx_strand_id
1 'polypeptide(L)'
;ISSGLVGSEMCIRDRKFKWKSKSAGAVGEMNLENLQETLNLFETELGNNSEAKLIKQLLEKSYRKSANLSEATFKLVDQLFSDYGLIILEPNQKDLKSIFSTIIKDELNSESSFKNVSEQINLIKKKYDKKYTPQVNPRKTNLFYLTAEGRYRIIRNNDGFSLIGNEQSFTKEVFLKILDDHPERFSPNVILRPLYQEMILPNLFYIGGAGELSYWFQLKRNFDYHKIPFPSLLLRNSALIYSGKLRKKIEKLNLSISDLFLKRDELVDKKIHQISSIDLDLKFLKVQLNKQFNHLRSLMLQTDKSFEGAVNAQLKKQTRGIDYLEKRLLKAQKKKLSDHIQRLSILHNHLFPNDILQERISNFTGFYLEIGENMIPLLIKCLDPLNPNFTLIEY
;
A
#
# COMPACT_ATOMS: atom_id res chain seq x y z
N ILE A 1 10.06 0.74 -7.33
CA ILE A 1 8.94 1.54 -7.88
C ILE A 1 7.90 0.55 -8.33
N SER A 2 7.10 0.16 -7.39
CA SER A 2 6.04 -0.79 -7.65
C SER A 2 4.85 -0.08 -8.24
N SER A 3 4.33 -0.65 -9.30
CA SER A 3 2.91 -0.96 -9.46
C SER A 3 1.83 0.09 -9.12
N GLY A 4 2.12 1.27 -8.66
CA GLY A 4 1.11 2.32 -8.45
C GLY A 4 0.66 3.02 -9.72
N LEU A 5 1.42 2.87 -10.80
CA LEU A 5 1.11 3.41 -12.13
C LEU A 5 0.65 2.31 -13.11
N VAL A 6 0.58 1.10 -12.63
CA VAL A 6 0.15 -0.03 -13.44
C VAL A 6 -1.36 0.00 -13.58
N GLY A 7 -1.80 0.35 -14.74
CA GLY A 7 -3.20 0.35 -15.09
C GLY A 7 -3.91 1.61 -14.65
N SER A 8 -3.48 2.76 -15.19
CA SER A 8 -4.50 3.63 -15.68
C SER A 8 -5.34 4.45 -14.73
N GLU A 9 -4.89 4.80 -13.51
CA GLU A 9 -5.62 5.77 -12.70
C GLU A 9 -4.73 6.96 -12.34
N MET A 10 -4.98 8.11 -12.93
CA MET A 10 -4.43 9.39 -12.48
C MET A 10 -5.50 10.14 -11.68
N CYS A 11 -5.13 10.61 -10.50
CA CYS A 11 -6.01 11.43 -9.68
C CYS A 11 -5.46 12.85 -9.62
N ILE A 12 -6.28 13.81 -10.01
CA ILE A 12 -6.09 15.21 -9.62
C ILE A 12 -7.25 15.53 -8.68
N ARG A 13 -6.92 15.88 -7.44
CA ARG A 13 -7.91 16.08 -6.37
C ARG A 13 -8.81 14.85 -6.24
N ASP A 14 -10.11 14.99 -6.48
CA ASP A 14 -11.09 13.91 -6.34
C ASP A 14 -11.43 13.20 -7.66
N ARG A 15 -10.73 13.50 -8.76
CA ARG A 15 -10.98 12.94 -10.08
C ARG A 15 -9.96 11.86 -10.42
N LYS A 16 -10.44 10.76 -11.00
CA LYS A 16 -9.62 9.65 -11.50
C LYS A 16 -9.68 9.64 -13.02
N PHE A 17 -8.52 9.67 -13.66
CA PHE A 17 -8.40 9.49 -15.10
C PHE A 17 -7.98 8.06 -15.37
N LYS A 18 -8.70 7.39 -16.27
CA LYS A 18 -8.46 5.99 -16.64
C LYS A 18 -8.46 5.87 -18.16
N TRP A 19 -7.53 5.08 -18.67
CA TRP A 19 -7.59 4.68 -20.07
C TRP A 19 -7.60 3.16 -20.18
N LYS A 20 -8.14 2.64 -21.30
CA LYS A 20 -8.12 1.23 -21.61
C LYS A 20 -7.06 0.98 -22.68
N SER A 21 -6.12 0.10 -22.44
CA SER A 21 -5.19 -0.41 -23.45
C SER A 21 -5.67 -1.79 -23.92
N LYS A 22 -5.54 -2.05 -25.21
CA LYS A 22 -5.68 -3.40 -25.78
C LYS A 22 -4.38 -4.20 -25.69
N SER A 23 -3.29 -3.58 -25.22
CA SER A 23 -1.99 -4.19 -25.07
C SER A 23 -2.07 -5.30 -24.02
N ALA A 24 -1.57 -6.47 -24.38
CA ALA A 24 -1.34 -7.61 -23.51
C ALA A 24 0.19 -7.76 -23.27
N GLY A 25 0.60 -8.61 -22.34
CA GLY A 25 2.01 -8.86 -22.09
C GLY A 25 2.54 -8.26 -20.79
N ALA A 26 3.84 -8.00 -20.74
CA ALA A 26 4.47 -7.36 -19.60
C ALA A 26 4.00 -5.91 -19.51
N VAL A 27 3.64 -5.46 -18.29
CA VAL A 27 3.07 -4.11 -18.09
C VAL A 27 4.01 -3.00 -18.59
N GLY A 28 5.32 -3.15 -18.39
CA GLY A 28 6.30 -2.18 -18.86
C GLY A 28 6.33 -2.03 -20.38
N GLU A 29 5.99 -3.09 -21.12
CA GLU A 29 5.97 -3.14 -22.58
C GLU A 29 4.64 -2.69 -23.19
N MET A 30 3.62 -2.40 -22.35
CA MET A 30 2.34 -1.90 -22.83
C MET A 30 2.54 -0.60 -23.62
N ASN A 31 1.95 -0.55 -24.84
CA ASN A 31 1.95 0.65 -25.65
C ASN A 31 1.08 1.76 -25.01
N LEU A 32 1.33 2.98 -25.40
CA LEU A 32 0.63 4.16 -24.91
C LEU A 32 -0.48 4.65 -25.86
N GLU A 33 -0.93 3.77 -26.77
CA GLU A 33 -2.11 4.04 -27.60
C GLU A 33 -3.33 4.32 -26.71
N ASN A 34 -4.17 5.20 -27.14
CA ASN A 34 -5.36 5.68 -26.41
C ASN A 34 -5.08 6.47 -25.11
N LEU A 35 -3.81 6.66 -24.71
CA LEU A 35 -3.47 7.51 -23.57
C LEU A 35 -3.63 9.00 -23.90
N GLN A 36 -3.51 9.39 -25.19
CA GLN A 36 -3.48 10.79 -25.61
C GLN A 36 -4.75 11.57 -25.22
N GLU A 37 -5.94 10.96 -25.39
CA GLU A 37 -7.19 11.59 -24.98
C GLU A 37 -7.24 11.80 -23.46
N THR A 38 -6.79 10.81 -22.71
CA THR A 38 -6.73 10.89 -21.23
C THR A 38 -5.75 11.97 -20.79
N LEU A 39 -4.59 12.10 -21.44
CA LEU A 39 -3.63 13.17 -21.17
C LEU A 39 -4.21 14.55 -21.49
N ASN A 40 -4.93 14.69 -22.61
CA ASN A 40 -5.58 15.95 -22.97
C ASN A 40 -6.62 16.39 -21.93
N LEU A 41 -7.44 15.45 -21.44
CA LEU A 41 -8.38 15.71 -20.36
C LEU A 41 -7.65 16.12 -19.07
N PHE A 42 -6.59 15.40 -18.72
CA PHE A 42 -5.77 15.71 -17.55
C PHE A 42 -5.13 17.09 -17.64
N GLU A 43 -4.54 17.45 -18.78
CA GLU A 43 -3.93 18.75 -19.02
C GLU A 43 -4.94 19.90 -18.97
N THR A 44 -6.18 19.65 -19.40
CA THR A 44 -7.28 20.61 -19.27
C THR A 44 -7.63 20.88 -17.81
N GLU A 45 -7.68 19.83 -16.99
CA GLU A 45 -7.98 19.93 -15.55
C GLU A 45 -6.84 20.60 -14.75
N LEU A 46 -5.59 20.46 -15.20
CA LEU A 46 -4.43 21.12 -14.54
C LEU A 46 -4.53 22.64 -14.57
N GLY A 47 -5.21 23.20 -15.56
CA GLY A 47 -5.25 24.65 -15.79
C GLY A 47 -3.99 25.17 -16.50
N ASN A 48 -3.68 26.47 -16.33
CA ASN A 48 -2.65 27.17 -17.12
C ASN A 48 -1.69 28.01 -16.29
N ASN A 49 -1.62 27.81 -14.97
CA ASN A 49 -0.60 28.49 -14.14
C ASN A 49 0.82 27.98 -14.46
N SER A 50 1.83 28.57 -13.86
CA SER A 50 3.26 28.23 -14.08
C SER A 50 3.54 26.75 -13.77
N GLU A 51 3.03 26.26 -12.65
CA GLU A 51 3.23 24.89 -12.16
C GLU A 51 2.52 23.86 -13.05
N ALA A 52 1.30 24.19 -13.55
CA ALA A 52 0.60 23.36 -14.52
C ALA A 52 1.38 23.23 -15.84
N LYS A 53 2.01 24.30 -16.31
CA LYS A 53 2.87 24.26 -17.51
C LYS A 53 4.06 23.32 -17.33
N LEU A 54 4.69 23.32 -16.15
CA LEU A 54 5.80 22.41 -15.85
C LEU A 54 5.33 20.96 -15.86
N ILE A 55 4.20 20.64 -15.25
CA ILE A 55 3.62 19.28 -15.29
C ILE A 55 3.31 18.87 -16.73
N LYS A 56 2.72 19.75 -17.54
CA LYS A 56 2.46 19.48 -18.97
C LYS A 56 3.74 19.18 -19.74
N GLN A 57 4.82 19.91 -19.46
CA GLN A 57 6.14 19.66 -20.06
C GLN A 57 6.72 18.30 -19.62
N LEU A 58 6.59 17.93 -18.34
CA LEU A 58 6.98 16.60 -17.85
C LEU A 58 6.24 15.49 -18.57
N LEU A 59 4.93 15.63 -18.76
CA LEU A 59 4.11 14.65 -19.49
C LEU A 59 4.45 14.57 -20.97
N GLU A 60 4.67 15.72 -21.61
CA GLU A 60 5.10 15.80 -23.01
C GLU A 60 6.41 15.07 -23.26
N LYS A 61 7.40 15.32 -22.40
CA LYS A 61 8.73 14.72 -22.53
C LYS A 61 8.76 13.23 -22.16
N SER A 62 7.86 12.79 -21.28
CA SER A 62 7.79 11.40 -20.83
C SER A 62 6.77 10.59 -21.63
N TYR A 63 5.47 10.75 -21.35
CA TYR A 63 4.42 9.89 -21.88
C TYR A 63 4.16 10.06 -23.38
N ARG A 64 4.20 11.31 -23.92
CA ARG A 64 3.93 11.54 -25.34
C ARG A 64 5.06 11.12 -26.26
N LYS A 65 6.28 11.09 -25.76
CA LYS A 65 7.50 10.77 -26.52
C LYS A 65 8.09 9.41 -26.18
N SER A 66 7.26 8.47 -25.73
CA SER A 66 7.69 7.13 -25.38
C SER A 66 6.88 6.07 -26.12
N ALA A 67 7.54 4.98 -26.46
CA ALA A 67 6.92 3.85 -27.15
C ALA A 67 6.09 2.99 -26.20
N ASN A 68 6.47 2.89 -24.93
CA ASN A 68 5.83 2.03 -23.95
C ASN A 68 5.85 2.65 -22.55
N LEU A 69 5.18 1.98 -21.61
CA LEU A 69 5.02 2.47 -20.24
C LEU A 69 6.33 2.48 -19.45
N SER A 70 7.24 1.53 -19.70
CA SER A 70 8.54 1.48 -19.02
C SER A 70 9.39 2.70 -19.39
N GLU A 71 9.49 3.00 -20.69
CA GLU A 71 10.22 4.17 -21.19
C GLU A 71 9.61 5.48 -20.68
N ALA A 72 8.27 5.59 -20.67
CA ALA A 72 7.59 6.75 -20.14
C ALA A 72 7.87 6.96 -18.65
N THR A 73 7.82 5.87 -17.88
CA THR A 73 8.12 5.90 -16.45
C THR A 73 9.57 6.26 -16.20
N PHE A 74 10.49 5.67 -16.94
CA PHE A 74 11.92 6.00 -16.88
C PHE A 74 12.14 7.50 -17.08
N LYS A 75 11.64 8.06 -18.19
CA LYS A 75 11.80 9.49 -18.52
C LYS A 75 11.16 10.42 -17.47
N LEU A 76 10.00 10.04 -16.92
CA LEU A 76 9.35 10.84 -15.88
C LEU A 76 10.19 10.88 -14.61
N VAL A 77 10.62 9.71 -14.14
CA VAL A 77 11.38 9.58 -12.89
C VAL A 77 12.77 10.20 -13.05
N ASP A 78 13.41 10.05 -14.21
CA ASP A 78 14.70 10.68 -14.52
C ASP A 78 14.60 12.20 -14.47
N GLN A 79 13.60 12.80 -15.12
CA GLN A 79 13.37 14.24 -15.06
C GLN A 79 13.12 14.78 -13.64
N LEU A 80 12.56 13.97 -12.75
CA LEU A 80 12.28 14.41 -11.38
C LEU A 80 13.47 14.23 -10.43
N PHE A 81 14.36 13.25 -10.68
CA PHE A 81 15.31 12.79 -9.67
C PHE A 81 16.76 12.64 -10.15
N SER A 82 17.07 12.82 -11.44
CA SER A 82 18.45 12.70 -11.96
C SER A 82 19.42 13.66 -11.28
N ASP A 83 19.01 14.89 -11.02
CA ASP A 83 19.83 15.90 -10.34
C ASP A 83 20.19 15.53 -8.90
N TYR A 84 19.47 14.54 -8.32
CA TYR A 84 19.72 14.01 -6.98
C TYR A 84 20.48 12.69 -6.99
N GLY A 85 21.02 12.31 -8.14
CA GLY A 85 21.85 11.11 -8.30
C GLY A 85 21.07 9.80 -8.32
N LEU A 86 19.76 9.79 -8.59
CA LEU A 86 18.98 8.57 -8.76
C LEU A 86 19.37 7.88 -10.06
N ILE A 87 19.80 6.63 -9.96
CA ILE A 87 20.07 5.75 -11.10
C ILE A 87 18.86 4.84 -11.31
N ILE A 88 18.36 4.79 -12.54
CA ILE A 88 17.20 3.99 -12.93
C ILE A 88 17.67 2.85 -13.84
N LEU A 89 17.28 1.62 -13.52
CA LEU A 89 17.56 0.45 -14.32
C LEU A 89 16.27 -0.11 -14.94
N GLU A 90 16.30 -0.35 -16.25
CA GLU A 90 15.29 -1.16 -16.93
C GLU A 90 15.63 -2.65 -16.76
N PRO A 91 14.87 -3.41 -15.97
CA PRO A 91 15.27 -4.76 -15.60
C PRO A 91 14.98 -5.80 -16.68
N ASN A 92 14.32 -5.46 -17.78
CA ASN A 92 13.97 -6.43 -18.83
C ASN A 92 14.98 -6.49 -19.99
N GLN A 93 16.15 -5.89 -19.83
CA GLN A 93 17.23 -5.96 -20.82
C GLN A 93 17.84 -7.37 -20.87
N LYS A 94 18.12 -7.85 -22.10
CA LYS A 94 18.65 -9.19 -22.34
C LYS A 94 19.97 -9.45 -21.58
N ASP A 95 20.88 -8.48 -21.60
CA ASP A 95 22.20 -8.60 -20.94
C ASP A 95 22.07 -8.74 -19.42
N LEU A 96 21.18 -7.97 -18.80
CA LEU A 96 20.90 -8.08 -17.37
C LEU A 96 20.22 -9.43 -17.03
N LYS A 97 19.31 -9.90 -17.86
CA LYS A 97 18.62 -11.18 -17.67
C LYS A 97 19.58 -12.36 -17.85
N SER A 98 20.56 -12.26 -18.74
CA SER A 98 21.55 -13.32 -18.93
C SER A 98 22.40 -13.57 -17.69
N ILE A 99 22.69 -12.54 -16.89
CA ILE A 99 23.37 -12.68 -15.59
C ILE A 99 22.59 -13.62 -14.65
N PHE A 100 21.24 -13.58 -14.72
CA PHE A 100 20.36 -14.36 -13.86
C PHE A 100 20.07 -15.79 -14.39
N SER A 101 20.51 -16.14 -15.59
CA SER A 101 20.21 -17.42 -16.24
C SER A 101 20.63 -18.64 -15.42
N THR A 102 21.71 -18.55 -14.66
CA THR A 102 22.17 -19.64 -13.78
C THR A 102 21.16 -19.98 -12.69
N ILE A 103 20.56 -18.96 -12.07
CA ILE A 103 19.51 -19.15 -11.05
C ILE A 103 18.22 -19.64 -11.69
N ILE A 104 17.86 -19.12 -12.86
CA ILE A 104 16.70 -19.63 -13.60
C ILE A 104 16.87 -21.12 -13.92
N LYS A 105 18.05 -21.53 -14.38
CA LYS A 105 18.37 -22.97 -14.63
C LYS A 105 18.24 -23.82 -13.38
N ASP A 106 18.76 -23.33 -12.24
CA ASP A 106 18.63 -24.04 -10.97
C ASP A 106 17.17 -24.16 -10.55
N GLU A 107 16.40 -23.07 -10.59
CA GLU A 107 14.97 -23.07 -10.25
C GLU A 107 14.17 -24.06 -11.10
N LEU A 108 14.41 -24.09 -12.43
CA LEU A 108 13.76 -25.03 -13.35
C LEU A 108 14.14 -26.48 -13.07
N ASN A 109 15.37 -26.75 -12.61
CA ASN A 109 15.87 -28.10 -12.38
C ASN A 109 15.54 -28.66 -10.98
N SER A 110 15.65 -27.83 -9.93
CA SER A 110 15.68 -28.29 -8.53
C SER A 110 14.54 -27.79 -7.65
N GLU A 111 13.72 -26.85 -8.13
CA GLU A 111 12.68 -26.17 -7.35
C GLU A 111 13.28 -25.52 -6.07
N SER A 112 14.50 -25.00 -6.18
CA SER A 112 15.33 -24.55 -5.05
C SER A 112 14.63 -23.49 -4.20
N SER A 113 13.99 -22.51 -4.83
CA SER A 113 13.29 -21.45 -4.11
C SER A 113 12.10 -21.96 -3.30
N PHE A 114 11.36 -22.94 -3.83
CA PHE A 114 10.25 -23.55 -3.08
C PHE A 114 10.75 -24.18 -1.77
N LYS A 115 11.82 -24.93 -1.82
CA LYS A 115 12.42 -25.61 -0.65
C LYS A 115 12.95 -24.58 0.35
N ASN A 116 13.84 -23.71 -0.09
CA ASN A 116 14.53 -22.76 0.78
C ASN A 116 13.59 -21.76 1.45
N VAL A 117 12.61 -21.21 0.71
CA VAL A 117 11.65 -20.26 1.26
C VAL A 117 10.65 -20.94 2.19
N SER A 118 10.21 -22.19 1.88
CA SER A 118 9.34 -22.96 2.78
C SER A 118 10.04 -23.26 4.10
N GLU A 119 11.32 -23.64 4.07
CA GLU A 119 12.12 -23.86 5.28
C GLU A 119 12.31 -22.58 6.09
N GLN A 120 12.57 -21.44 5.42
CA GLN A 120 12.67 -20.14 6.08
C GLN A 120 11.36 -19.74 6.78
N ILE A 121 10.22 -19.92 6.12
CA ILE A 121 8.89 -19.69 6.71
C ILE A 121 8.69 -20.55 7.97
N ASN A 122 9.06 -21.82 7.90
CA ASN A 122 8.96 -22.73 9.05
C ASN A 122 9.88 -22.32 10.19
N LEU A 123 11.09 -21.82 9.87
CA LEU A 123 12.03 -21.28 10.86
C LEU A 123 11.45 -20.05 11.56
N ILE A 124 10.85 -19.12 10.81
CA ILE A 124 10.21 -17.91 11.35
C ILE A 124 9.08 -18.33 12.31
N LYS A 125 8.20 -19.24 11.88
CA LYS A 125 7.12 -19.74 12.73
C LYS A 125 7.62 -20.40 14.03
N LYS A 126 8.67 -21.18 13.93
CA LYS A 126 9.23 -21.89 15.09
C LYS A 126 9.91 -20.96 16.07
N LYS A 127 10.65 -19.96 15.55
CA LYS A 127 11.57 -19.14 16.37
C LYS A 127 10.92 -17.86 16.91
N TYR A 128 9.99 -17.26 16.16
CA TYR A 128 9.46 -15.93 16.49
C TYR A 128 7.95 -15.94 16.80
N ASP A 129 7.10 -16.48 15.91
CA ASP A 129 5.65 -16.49 16.12
C ASP A 129 4.99 -17.68 15.42
N LYS A 130 4.40 -18.58 16.21
CA LYS A 130 3.66 -19.75 15.71
C LYS A 130 2.45 -19.36 14.84
N LYS A 131 1.88 -18.17 15.04
CA LYS A 131 0.74 -17.64 14.28
C LYS A 131 1.16 -16.83 13.04
N TYR A 132 2.47 -16.74 12.77
CA TYR A 132 2.98 -16.02 11.61
C TYR A 132 2.30 -16.47 10.32
N THR A 133 1.69 -15.53 9.61
CA THR A 133 1.10 -15.74 8.29
C THR A 133 2.09 -15.26 7.24
N PRO A 134 2.57 -16.14 6.34
CA PRO A 134 3.49 -15.74 5.28
C PRO A 134 2.90 -14.65 4.38
N GLN A 135 3.68 -13.63 4.09
CA GLN A 135 3.29 -12.56 3.15
C GLN A 135 3.25 -13.06 1.71
N VAL A 136 4.14 -14.00 1.36
CA VAL A 136 4.17 -14.67 0.07
C VAL A 136 4.32 -16.17 0.26
N ASN A 137 3.72 -16.93 -0.65
CA ASN A 137 3.80 -18.39 -0.64
C ASN A 137 4.62 -18.87 -1.84
N PRO A 138 5.72 -19.58 -1.62
CA PRO A 138 6.53 -20.11 -2.70
C PRO A 138 5.78 -21.20 -3.47
N ARG A 139 6.06 -21.29 -4.76
CA ARG A 139 5.55 -22.32 -5.66
C ARG A 139 6.70 -23.18 -6.12
N LYS A 140 6.40 -24.37 -6.70
CA LYS A 140 7.43 -25.25 -7.28
C LYS A 140 8.26 -24.54 -8.34
N THR A 141 7.64 -23.66 -9.13
CA THR A 141 8.34 -22.78 -10.08
C THR A 141 7.92 -21.35 -9.85
N ASN A 142 8.89 -20.47 -9.59
CA ASN A 142 8.68 -19.07 -9.23
C ASN A 142 9.02 -18.14 -10.41
N LEU A 143 8.71 -18.58 -11.63
CA LEU A 143 9.01 -17.91 -12.89
C LEU A 143 7.76 -17.76 -13.76
N PHE A 144 7.79 -16.76 -14.59
CA PHE A 144 6.85 -16.53 -15.67
C PHE A 144 7.59 -16.50 -17.01
N TYR A 145 6.90 -16.83 -18.07
CA TYR A 145 7.35 -16.69 -19.44
C TYR A 145 6.61 -15.55 -20.13
N LEU A 146 7.36 -14.67 -20.79
CA LEU A 146 6.84 -13.50 -21.49
C LEU A 146 6.69 -13.82 -22.96
N THR A 147 5.52 -13.53 -23.52
CA THR A 147 5.22 -13.53 -24.95
C THR A 147 4.62 -12.19 -25.35
N ALA A 148 4.41 -11.97 -26.64
CA ALA A 148 3.70 -10.79 -27.13
C ALA A 148 2.26 -10.69 -26.60
N GLU A 149 1.61 -11.86 -26.33
CA GLU A 149 0.22 -11.92 -25.91
C GLU A 149 0.06 -11.87 -24.38
N GLY A 150 1.13 -12.16 -23.61
CA GLY A 150 0.97 -12.20 -22.17
C GLY A 150 2.18 -12.63 -21.35
N ARG A 151 1.96 -12.65 -20.03
CA ARG A 151 2.89 -13.13 -19.03
C ARG A 151 2.30 -14.38 -18.38
N TYR A 152 2.83 -15.54 -18.75
CA TYR A 152 2.29 -16.85 -18.38
C TYR A 152 3.13 -17.51 -17.31
N ARG A 153 2.48 -18.14 -16.34
CA ARG A 153 3.18 -18.90 -15.30
C ARG A 153 3.75 -20.18 -15.86
N ILE A 154 5.03 -20.43 -15.59
CA ILE A 154 5.68 -21.68 -15.90
C ILE A 154 5.29 -22.73 -14.87
N ILE A 155 4.87 -23.90 -15.32
CA ILE A 155 4.68 -25.10 -14.50
C ILE A 155 5.49 -26.25 -15.08
N ARG A 156 6.02 -27.08 -14.18
CA ARG A 156 6.71 -28.31 -14.55
C ARG A 156 5.67 -29.44 -14.73
N ASN A 157 5.80 -30.19 -15.80
CA ASN A 157 5.07 -31.43 -16.05
C ASN A 157 6.06 -32.60 -16.17
N ASN A 158 5.58 -33.81 -16.48
CA ASN A 158 6.43 -35.02 -16.58
C ASN A 158 7.48 -34.94 -17.71
N ASP A 159 7.15 -34.26 -18.80
CA ASP A 159 7.97 -34.22 -20.02
C ASP A 159 8.74 -32.88 -20.20
N GLY A 160 8.54 -31.92 -19.30
CA GLY A 160 9.20 -30.59 -19.38
C GLY A 160 8.43 -29.46 -18.69
N PHE A 161 8.06 -28.43 -19.45
CA PHE A 161 7.40 -27.24 -18.94
C PHE A 161 6.20 -26.84 -19.80
N SER A 162 5.16 -26.35 -19.17
CA SER A 162 4.01 -25.76 -19.84
C SER A 162 3.63 -24.41 -19.22
N LEU A 163 2.83 -23.65 -19.94
CA LEU A 163 2.42 -22.30 -19.58
C LEU A 163 0.95 -22.28 -19.18
N ILE A 164 0.64 -21.83 -17.96
CA ILE A 164 -0.76 -21.76 -17.52
C ILE A 164 -1.51 -20.68 -18.29
N GLY A 165 -2.60 -21.09 -18.95
CA GLY A 165 -3.44 -20.17 -19.75
C GLY A 165 -2.90 -19.97 -21.18
N ASN A 166 -1.97 -20.80 -21.61
CA ASN A 166 -1.44 -20.84 -22.97
C ASN A 166 -1.21 -22.31 -23.35
N GLU A 167 -1.42 -22.67 -24.61
CA GLU A 167 -1.31 -24.05 -25.10
C GLU A 167 0.15 -24.52 -25.31
N GLN A 168 1.12 -23.63 -25.15
CA GLN A 168 2.53 -23.95 -25.38
C GLN A 168 3.08 -24.87 -24.29
N SER A 169 3.77 -25.92 -24.74
CA SER A 169 4.54 -26.85 -23.92
C SER A 169 5.91 -27.06 -24.54
N PHE A 170 6.91 -27.29 -23.72
CA PHE A 170 8.30 -27.39 -24.12
C PHE A 170 8.95 -28.59 -23.43
N THR A 171 9.78 -29.35 -24.16
CA THR A 171 10.69 -30.27 -23.47
C THR A 171 11.69 -29.47 -22.64
N LYS A 172 12.31 -30.13 -21.67
CA LYS A 172 13.29 -29.50 -20.80
C LYS A 172 14.47 -28.92 -21.60
N GLU A 173 14.96 -29.68 -22.58
CA GLU A 173 16.11 -29.29 -23.42
C GLU A 173 15.79 -28.06 -24.27
N VAL A 174 14.62 -28.04 -24.90
CA VAL A 174 14.17 -26.91 -25.71
C VAL A 174 13.99 -25.67 -24.83
N PHE A 175 13.42 -25.83 -23.66
CA PHE A 175 13.15 -24.68 -22.76
C PHE A 175 14.44 -24.08 -22.20
N LEU A 176 15.44 -24.90 -21.87
CA LEU A 176 16.76 -24.43 -21.45
C LEU A 176 17.52 -23.75 -22.60
N LYS A 177 17.38 -24.23 -23.82
CA LYS A 177 17.95 -23.57 -25.00
C LYS A 177 17.30 -22.19 -25.23
N ILE A 178 15.96 -22.10 -25.10
CA ILE A 178 15.26 -20.80 -25.16
C ILE A 178 15.78 -19.86 -24.09
N LEU A 179 16.07 -20.34 -22.88
CA LEU A 179 16.64 -19.50 -21.82
C LEU A 179 18.04 -18.96 -22.19
N ASP A 180 18.86 -19.77 -22.84
CA ASP A 180 20.20 -19.34 -23.26
C ASP A 180 20.13 -18.32 -24.40
N ASP A 181 19.21 -18.51 -25.36
CA ASP A 181 19.06 -17.64 -26.53
C ASP A 181 18.25 -16.35 -26.20
N HIS A 182 17.25 -16.48 -25.32
CA HIS A 182 16.23 -15.44 -25.00
C HIS A 182 15.96 -15.31 -23.50
N PRO A 183 16.97 -14.99 -22.68
CA PRO A 183 16.78 -14.84 -21.23
C PRO A 183 15.76 -13.76 -20.85
N GLU A 184 15.56 -12.75 -21.70
CA GLU A 184 14.58 -11.67 -21.51
C GLU A 184 13.13 -12.18 -21.45
N ARG A 185 12.83 -13.35 -21.98
CA ARG A 185 11.51 -13.99 -21.91
C ARG A 185 11.20 -14.58 -20.54
N PHE A 186 12.19 -14.73 -19.66
CA PHE A 186 12.00 -15.31 -18.33
C PHE A 186 11.89 -14.20 -17.30
N SER A 187 10.75 -14.15 -16.61
CA SER A 187 10.44 -13.10 -15.62
C SER A 187 10.28 -13.71 -14.23
N PRO A 188 11.12 -13.31 -13.26
CA PRO A 188 10.97 -13.77 -11.88
C PRO A 188 9.68 -13.24 -11.25
N ASN A 189 9.09 -14.05 -10.37
CA ASN A 189 8.00 -13.59 -9.51
C ASN A 189 8.55 -12.84 -8.27
N VAL A 190 7.68 -12.54 -7.31
CA VAL A 190 8.05 -11.84 -6.05
C VAL A 190 9.10 -12.58 -5.21
N ILE A 191 9.24 -13.90 -5.37
CA ILE A 191 10.23 -14.74 -4.66
C ILE A 191 11.64 -14.58 -5.27
N LEU A 192 11.73 -14.61 -6.59
CA LEU A 192 13.01 -14.58 -7.31
C LEU A 192 13.45 -13.17 -7.72
N ARG A 193 12.52 -12.23 -7.82
CA ARG A 193 12.84 -10.84 -8.19
C ARG A 193 13.90 -10.19 -7.29
N PRO A 194 13.86 -10.37 -5.95
CA PRO A 194 14.90 -9.83 -5.07
C PRO A 194 16.29 -10.40 -5.34
N LEU A 195 16.40 -11.69 -5.62
CA LEU A 195 17.68 -12.30 -5.99
C LEU A 195 18.20 -11.72 -7.31
N TYR A 196 17.32 -11.58 -8.30
CA TYR A 196 17.66 -10.94 -9.56
C TYR A 196 18.19 -9.52 -9.34
N GLN A 197 17.47 -8.71 -8.54
CA GLN A 197 17.88 -7.35 -8.21
C GLN A 197 19.30 -7.31 -7.62
N GLU A 198 19.58 -8.12 -6.61
CA GLU A 198 20.88 -8.12 -5.93
C GLU A 198 22.02 -8.73 -6.78
N MET A 199 21.70 -9.52 -7.79
CA MET A 199 22.71 -9.99 -8.76
C MET A 199 23.13 -8.93 -9.75
N ILE A 200 22.19 -8.15 -10.26
CA ILE A 200 22.48 -7.11 -11.26
C ILE A 200 22.94 -5.79 -10.61
N LEU A 201 22.52 -5.54 -9.37
CA LEU A 201 22.84 -4.32 -8.62
C LEU A 201 22.95 -4.66 -7.13
N PRO A 202 24.12 -5.14 -6.65
CA PRO A 202 24.33 -5.45 -5.24
C PRO A 202 24.14 -4.21 -4.37
N ASN A 203 23.24 -4.29 -3.39
CA ASN A 203 22.89 -3.16 -2.53
C ASN A 203 23.38 -3.37 -1.09
N LEU A 204 23.80 -2.28 -0.45
CA LEU A 204 24.06 -2.28 1.00
C LEU A 204 22.73 -2.28 1.78
N PHE A 205 21.75 -1.51 1.27
CA PHE A 205 20.44 -1.37 1.87
C PHE A 205 19.35 -1.56 0.83
N TYR A 206 18.32 -2.31 1.20
CA TYR A 206 17.06 -2.35 0.50
C TYR A 206 16.03 -1.52 1.28
N ILE A 207 15.51 -0.48 0.65
CA ILE A 207 14.49 0.39 1.24
C ILE A 207 13.12 -0.03 0.68
N GLY A 208 12.26 -0.55 1.54
CA GLY A 208 10.97 -1.08 1.14
C GLY A 208 9.83 -0.70 2.07
N GLY A 209 8.59 -0.88 1.60
CA GLY A 209 7.41 -0.77 2.45
C GLY A 209 7.29 -1.97 3.40
N ALA A 210 6.48 -1.85 4.47
CA ALA A 210 6.33 -2.91 5.47
C ALA A 210 5.97 -4.29 4.88
N GLY A 211 5.07 -4.35 3.89
CA GLY A 211 4.73 -5.59 3.20
C GLY A 211 5.89 -6.17 2.39
N GLU A 212 6.73 -5.30 1.81
CA GLU A 212 7.93 -5.71 1.08
C GLU A 212 8.96 -6.29 2.03
N LEU A 213 9.28 -5.60 3.12
CA LEU A 213 10.20 -6.11 4.14
C LEU A 213 9.73 -7.44 4.71
N SER A 214 8.42 -7.59 4.93
CA SER A 214 7.84 -8.84 5.44
C SER A 214 8.13 -10.05 4.54
N TYR A 215 8.02 -9.92 3.23
CA TYR A 215 8.39 -11.06 2.36
C TYR A 215 9.90 -11.20 2.16
N TRP A 216 10.68 -10.13 2.23
CA TRP A 216 12.14 -10.23 2.17
C TRP A 216 12.69 -11.13 3.28
N PHE A 217 12.19 -11.03 4.52
CA PHE A 217 12.58 -11.93 5.62
C PHE A 217 12.35 -13.40 5.31
N GLN A 218 11.39 -13.73 4.45
CA GLN A 218 11.12 -15.10 4.01
C GLN A 218 12.16 -15.62 3.02
N LEU A 219 12.97 -14.74 2.42
CA LEU A 219 13.90 -15.09 1.34
C LEU A 219 15.32 -15.37 1.82
N LYS A 220 15.67 -15.12 3.09
CA LYS A 220 17.05 -15.18 3.59
C LYS A 220 17.76 -16.48 3.22
N ARG A 221 17.14 -17.64 3.46
CA ARG A 221 17.77 -18.94 3.09
C ARG A 221 17.95 -19.13 1.59
N ASN A 222 17.08 -18.53 0.76
CA ASN A 222 17.21 -18.58 -0.68
C ASN A 222 18.41 -17.77 -1.17
N PHE A 223 18.66 -16.61 -0.55
CA PHE A 223 19.89 -15.83 -0.77
C PHE A 223 21.15 -16.60 -0.35
N ASP A 224 21.13 -17.21 0.83
CA ASP A 224 22.26 -18.01 1.35
C ASP A 224 22.59 -19.21 0.44
N TYR A 225 21.56 -19.90 -0.05
CA TYR A 225 21.70 -21.02 -0.98
C TYR A 225 22.42 -20.62 -2.27
N HIS A 226 22.04 -19.47 -2.85
CA HIS A 226 22.65 -18.95 -4.07
C HIS A 226 23.91 -18.12 -3.80
N LYS A 227 24.35 -17.99 -2.54
CA LYS A 227 25.54 -17.22 -2.13
C LYS A 227 25.47 -15.74 -2.56
N ILE A 228 24.27 -15.18 -2.60
CA ILE A 228 24.04 -13.75 -2.87
C ILE A 228 24.01 -13.00 -1.55
N PRO A 229 24.76 -11.91 -1.39
CA PRO A 229 24.68 -11.07 -0.18
C PRO A 229 23.24 -10.59 0.08
N PHE A 230 22.79 -10.72 1.31
CA PHE A 230 21.47 -10.23 1.71
C PHE A 230 21.63 -8.79 2.22
N PRO A 231 20.97 -7.79 1.62
CA PRO A 231 21.12 -6.41 2.03
C PRO A 231 20.50 -6.15 3.41
N SER A 232 20.92 -5.08 4.07
CA SER A 232 20.21 -4.56 5.23
C SER A 232 18.86 -4.01 4.82
N LEU A 233 17.81 -4.35 5.56
CA LEU A 233 16.45 -3.94 5.21
C LEU A 233 16.08 -2.67 5.99
N LEU A 234 15.66 -1.63 5.30
CA LEU A 234 15.17 -0.38 5.87
C LEU A 234 13.71 -0.14 5.49
N LEU A 235 12.93 0.29 6.48
CA LEU A 235 11.56 0.73 6.21
C LEU A 235 11.63 2.10 5.52
N ARG A 236 10.98 2.22 4.35
CA ARG A 236 10.88 3.52 3.68
C ARG A 236 10.13 4.53 4.54
N ASN A 237 10.46 5.79 4.41
CA ASN A 237 9.75 6.87 5.08
C ASN A 237 8.27 6.86 4.74
N SER A 238 7.46 7.28 5.69
CA SER A 238 6.04 7.57 5.53
C SER A 238 5.79 9.02 5.91
N ALA A 239 5.03 9.73 5.09
CA ALA A 239 4.81 11.15 5.29
C ALA A 239 3.38 11.59 4.98
N LEU A 240 2.98 12.68 5.63
CA LEU A 240 1.78 13.44 5.34
C LEU A 240 2.19 14.89 5.02
N ILE A 241 1.80 15.37 3.85
CA ILE A 241 2.08 16.74 3.40
C ILE A 241 0.81 17.59 3.55
N TYR A 242 0.94 18.77 4.12
CA TYR A 242 -0.21 19.68 4.28
C TYR A 242 0.22 21.14 4.25
N SER A 243 -0.69 22.00 3.77
CA SER A 243 -0.43 23.45 3.68
C SER A 243 -0.60 24.16 5.02
N GLY A 244 0.07 25.29 5.20
CA GLY A 244 -0.15 26.17 6.36
C GLY A 244 -1.61 26.61 6.54
N LYS A 245 -2.41 26.65 5.45
CA LYS A 245 -3.86 26.88 5.52
C LYS A 245 -4.58 25.74 6.23
N LEU A 246 -4.18 24.49 5.99
CA LEU A 246 -4.73 23.31 6.68
C LEU A 246 -4.31 23.28 8.14
N ARG A 247 -3.07 23.65 8.46
CA ARG A 247 -2.59 23.82 9.84
C ARG A 247 -3.50 24.75 10.64
N LYS A 248 -3.76 25.96 10.11
CA LYS A 248 -4.66 26.90 10.77
C LYS A 248 -6.06 26.34 11.00
N LYS A 249 -6.57 25.46 10.11
CA LYS A 249 -7.85 24.78 10.33
C LYS A 249 -7.78 23.73 11.43
N ILE A 250 -6.67 22.96 11.51
CA ILE A 250 -6.41 21.97 12.58
C ILE A 250 -6.41 22.70 13.94
N GLU A 251 -5.68 23.80 14.04
CA GLU A 251 -5.59 24.63 15.24
C GLU A 251 -6.96 25.19 15.65
N LYS A 252 -7.72 25.78 14.71
CA LYS A 252 -9.09 26.29 14.97
C LYS A 252 -10.06 25.21 15.43
N LEU A 253 -9.88 23.99 14.99
CA LEU A 253 -10.68 22.85 15.44
C LEU A 253 -10.15 22.26 16.76
N ASN A 254 -9.08 22.81 17.32
CA ASN A 254 -8.42 22.31 18.52
C ASN A 254 -8.18 20.79 18.45
N LEU A 255 -7.45 20.35 17.41
CA LEU A 255 -7.07 18.97 17.18
C LEU A 255 -5.59 18.79 17.49
N SER A 256 -5.25 17.72 18.18
CA SER A 256 -3.86 17.30 18.33
C SER A 256 -3.40 16.52 17.09
N ILE A 257 -2.08 16.41 16.91
CA ILE A 257 -1.49 15.61 15.83
C ILE A 257 -1.97 14.15 15.91
N SER A 258 -2.03 13.58 17.10
CA SER A 258 -2.52 12.21 17.33
C SER A 258 -3.98 12.01 16.90
N ASP A 259 -4.80 13.06 17.03
CA ASP A 259 -6.19 13.00 16.60
C ASP A 259 -6.34 12.80 15.10
N LEU A 260 -5.42 13.34 14.31
CA LEU A 260 -5.46 13.25 12.87
C LEU A 260 -5.36 11.80 12.36
N PHE A 261 -4.73 10.91 13.12
CA PHE A 261 -4.56 9.49 12.76
C PHE A 261 -5.73 8.61 13.19
N LEU A 262 -6.74 9.17 13.89
CA LEU A 262 -7.98 8.45 14.19
C LEU A 262 -8.77 8.25 12.89
N LYS A 263 -9.52 7.16 12.81
CA LYS A 263 -10.53 7.02 11.75
C LYS A 263 -11.54 8.16 11.83
N ARG A 264 -12.06 8.58 10.69
CA ARG A 264 -12.97 9.73 10.61
C ARG A 264 -14.11 9.67 11.63
N ASP A 265 -14.75 8.50 11.77
CA ASP A 265 -15.89 8.37 12.71
C ASP A 265 -15.44 8.48 14.18
N GLU A 266 -14.28 7.93 14.52
CA GLU A 266 -13.69 8.02 15.86
C GLU A 266 -13.29 9.48 16.18
N LEU A 267 -12.71 10.17 15.20
CA LEU A 267 -12.36 11.60 15.32
C LEU A 267 -13.61 12.46 15.52
N VAL A 268 -14.67 12.20 14.76
CA VAL A 268 -15.97 12.88 14.91
C VAL A 268 -16.55 12.63 16.28
N ASP A 269 -16.59 11.39 16.76
CA ASP A 269 -17.13 11.04 18.07
C ASP A 269 -16.35 11.73 19.20
N LYS A 270 -15.01 11.66 19.15
CA LYS A 270 -14.15 12.35 20.10
C LYS A 270 -14.44 13.85 20.14
N LYS A 271 -14.54 14.47 18.95
CA LYS A 271 -14.77 15.91 18.86
C LYS A 271 -16.14 16.31 19.40
N ILE A 272 -17.18 15.54 19.14
CA ILE A 272 -18.52 15.80 19.65
C ILE A 272 -18.57 15.73 21.17
N HIS A 273 -17.90 14.76 21.77
CA HIS A 273 -17.77 14.71 23.24
C HIS A 273 -17.05 15.92 23.80
N GLN A 274 -16.07 16.50 23.10
CA GLN A 274 -15.35 17.70 23.54
C GLN A 274 -16.18 18.99 23.45
N ILE A 275 -16.99 19.16 22.39
CA ILE A 275 -17.71 20.41 22.12
C ILE A 275 -19.19 20.37 22.54
N SER A 276 -19.67 19.23 22.98
CA SER A 276 -21.04 19.07 23.46
C SER A 276 -21.26 19.86 24.75
N SER A 277 -22.31 20.64 24.78
CA SER A 277 -22.76 21.34 26.01
C SER A 277 -23.48 20.43 27.00
N ILE A 278 -23.71 19.17 26.64
CA ILE A 278 -24.36 18.16 27.48
C ILE A 278 -23.44 16.97 27.66
N ASP A 279 -23.57 16.31 28.81
CA ASP A 279 -22.87 15.05 29.03
C ASP A 279 -23.48 13.96 28.16
N LEU A 280 -22.67 13.35 27.35
CA LEU A 280 -23.07 12.25 26.45
C LEU A 280 -22.79 10.87 27.05
N ASP A 281 -22.05 10.80 28.16
CA ASP A 281 -21.72 9.57 28.87
C ASP A 281 -22.81 9.27 29.92
N LEU A 282 -23.57 8.23 29.69
CA LEU A 282 -24.62 7.81 30.60
C LEU A 282 -24.13 6.79 31.67
N LYS A 283 -22.83 6.74 31.95
CA LYS A 283 -22.26 5.87 32.99
C LYS A 283 -22.89 6.10 34.35
N PHE A 284 -23.23 7.33 34.70
CA PHE A 284 -23.88 7.65 35.96
C PHE A 284 -25.22 6.90 36.11
N LEU A 285 -26.03 6.79 35.05
CA LEU A 285 -27.28 5.99 35.06
C LEU A 285 -27.00 4.51 35.26
N LYS A 286 -25.94 3.96 34.60
CA LYS A 286 -25.52 2.57 34.77
C LYS A 286 -25.07 2.30 36.21
N VAL A 287 -24.37 3.22 36.83
CA VAL A 287 -23.97 3.14 38.26
C VAL A 287 -25.20 3.16 39.18
N GLN A 288 -26.15 4.05 38.95
CA GLN A 288 -27.39 4.11 39.73
C GLN A 288 -28.22 2.83 39.57
N LEU A 289 -28.36 2.35 38.33
CA LEU A 289 -29.03 1.08 38.02
C LEU A 289 -28.39 -0.10 38.78
N ASN A 290 -27.07 -0.21 38.74
CA ASN A 290 -26.36 -1.25 39.49
C ASN A 290 -26.58 -1.16 41.01
N LYS A 291 -26.62 0.06 41.59
CA LYS A 291 -26.96 0.24 43.02
C LYS A 291 -28.36 -0.30 43.35
N GLN A 292 -29.37 0.00 42.50
CA GLN A 292 -30.74 -0.51 42.70
C GLN A 292 -30.78 -2.05 42.62
N PHE A 293 -30.07 -2.63 41.65
CA PHE A 293 -30.01 -4.09 41.48
C PHE A 293 -29.18 -4.79 42.56
N ASN A 294 -28.23 -4.11 43.20
CA ASN A 294 -27.54 -4.66 44.38
C ASN A 294 -28.47 -4.77 45.58
N HIS A 295 -29.46 -3.86 45.75
CA HIS A 295 -30.49 -4.02 46.76
C HIS A 295 -31.40 -5.21 46.46
N LEU A 296 -31.81 -5.41 45.21
CA LEU A 296 -32.56 -6.63 44.82
C LEU A 296 -31.76 -7.91 45.06
N ARG A 297 -30.42 -7.89 44.84
CA ARG A 297 -29.57 -9.03 45.16
C ARG A 297 -29.51 -9.35 46.64
N SER A 298 -29.59 -8.39 47.53
CA SER A 298 -29.70 -8.67 48.97
C SER A 298 -31.02 -9.39 49.32
N LEU A 299 -32.11 -9.10 48.61
CA LEU A 299 -33.38 -9.81 48.76
C LEU A 299 -33.33 -11.23 48.17
N MET A 300 -32.58 -11.44 47.12
CA MET A 300 -32.37 -12.78 46.52
C MET A 300 -31.81 -13.77 47.53
N LEU A 301 -30.91 -13.32 48.41
CA LEU A 301 -30.31 -14.19 49.44
C LEU A 301 -31.34 -14.69 50.46
N GLN A 302 -32.53 -14.08 50.49
CA GLN A 302 -33.63 -14.40 51.41
C GLN A 302 -34.74 -15.19 50.73
N THR A 303 -34.58 -15.49 49.41
CA THR A 303 -35.60 -16.16 48.58
C THR A 303 -35.02 -17.37 47.82
N ASP A 304 -35.80 -17.98 46.94
CA ASP A 304 -35.39 -19.09 46.13
C ASP A 304 -34.39 -18.67 45.05
N LYS A 305 -33.42 -19.58 44.74
CA LYS A 305 -32.35 -19.32 43.76
C LYS A 305 -32.85 -19.05 42.33
N SER A 306 -34.09 -19.45 41.99
CA SER A 306 -34.69 -19.16 40.68
C SER A 306 -34.84 -17.66 40.41
N PHE A 307 -34.97 -16.83 41.50
CA PHE A 307 -35.09 -15.37 41.40
C PHE A 307 -33.77 -14.71 40.90
N GLU A 308 -32.61 -15.33 41.14
CA GLU A 308 -31.33 -14.82 40.70
C GLU A 308 -31.25 -14.62 39.19
N GLY A 309 -31.70 -15.65 38.45
CA GLY A 309 -31.72 -15.61 36.98
C GLY A 309 -32.56 -14.45 36.44
N ALA A 310 -33.71 -14.21 37.03
CA ALA A 310 -34.61 -13.12 36.63
C ALA A 310 -34.01 -11.74 36.89
N VAL A 311 -33.37 -11.53 38.05
CA VAL A 311 -32.72 -10.26 38.43
C VAL A 311 -31.55 -9.96 37.48
N ASN A 312 -30.67 -10.93 37.20
CA ASN A 312 -29.53 -10.76 36.30
C ASN A 312 -29.98 -10.55 34.85
N ALA A 313 -30.99 -11.22 34.36
CA ALA A 313 -31.54 -11.02 33.01
C ALA A 313 -32.12 -9.58 32.87
N GLN A 314 -32.86 -9.15 33.89
CA GLN A 314 -33.46 -7.81 33.87
C GLN A 314 -32.38 -6.70 33.95
N LEU A 315 -31.35 -6.82 34.79
CA LEU A 315 -30.22 -5.91 34.83
C LEU A 315 -29.55 -5.78 33.44
N LYS A 316 -29.27 -6.92 32.81
CA LYS A 316 -28.69 -6.95 31.47
C LYS A 316 -29.57 -6.26 30.43
N LYS A 317 -30.90 -6.46 30.49
CA LYS A 317 -31.87 -5.82 29.60
C LYS A 317 -31.87 -4.30 29.78
N GLN A 318 -31.91 -3.82 31.03
CA GLN A 318 -31.94 -2.37 31.33
C GLN A 318 -30.62 -1.69 31.01
N THR A 319 -29.46 -2.34 31.27
CA THR A 319 -28.14 -1.84 30.87
C THR A 319 -28.07 -1.65 29.36
N ARG A 320 -28.54 -2.64 28.58
CA ARG A 320 -28.62 -2.52 27.11
C ARG A 320 -29.55 -1.38 26.66
N GLY A 321 -30.62 -1.13 27.41
CA GLY A 321 -31.52 0.03 27.18
C GLY A 321 -30.79 1.36 27.33
N ILE A 322 -29.97 1.50 28.37
CA ILE A 322 -29.14 2.71 28.60
C ILE A 322 -28.10 2.83 27.48
N ASP A 323 -27.41 1.77 27.10
CA ASP A 323 -26.46 1.77 25.99
C ASP A 323 -27.11 2.23 24.67
N TYR A 324 -28.35 1.79 24.42
CA TYR A 324 -29.11 2.23 23.24
C TYR A 324 -29.45 3.73 23.31
N LEU A 325 -29.88 4.23 24.47
CA LEU A 325 -30.16 5.66 24.64
C LEU A 325 -28.90 6.53 24.50
N GLU A 326 -27.75 6.07 25.01
CA GLU A 326 -26.47 6.73 24.87
C GLU A 326 -26.10 6.90 23.38
N LYS A 327 -26.22 5.83 22.58
CA LYS A 327 -26.03 5.88 21.11
C LYS A 327 -27.02 6.83 20.42
N ARG A 328 -28.28 6.85 20.86
CA ARG A 328 -29.30 7.77 20.30
C ARG A 328 -29.02 9.22 20.65
N LEU A 329 -28.54 9.47 21.86
CA LEU A 329 -28.14 10.80 22.33
C LEU A 329 -26.97 11.34 21.51
N LEU A 330 -25.92 10.53 21.32
CA LEU A 330 -24.78 10.87 20.47
C LEU A 330 -25.25 11.18 19.04
N LYS A 331 -26.14 10.35 18.46
CA LYS A 331 -26.69 10.59 17.12
C LYS A 331 -27.48 11.91 17.03
N ALA A 332 -28.26 12.22 18.02
CA ALA A 332 -29.00 13.50 18.09
C ALA A 332 -28.05 14.70 18.19
N GLN A 333 -27.00 14.59 19.00
CA GLN A 333 -25.97 15.64 19.12
C GLN A 333 -25.15 15.79 17.82
N LYS A 334 -24.81 14.70 17.13
CA LYS A 334 -24.22 14.76 15.80
C LYS A 334 -25.07 15.55 14.82
N LYS A 335 -26.38 15.38 14.84
CA LYS A 335 -27.29 16.14 13.96
C LYS A 335 -27.30 17.63 14.31
N LYS A 336 -27.29 17.96 15.62
CA LYS A 336 -27.22 19.35 16.09
C LYS A 336 -25.91 20.04 15.70
N LEU A 337 -24.81 19.32 15.70
CA LEU A 337 -23.46 19.83 15.41
C LEU A 337 -23.00 19.51 13.98
N SER A 338 -23.93 19.33 13.04
CA SER A 338 -23.65 18.91 11.66
C SER A 338 -22.58 19.75 10.95
N ASP A 339 -22.61 21.08 11.14
CA ASP A 339 -21.64 21.99 10.51
C ASP A 339 -20.20 21.75 11.00
N HIS A 340 -20.03 21.50 12.29
CA HIS A 340 -18.71 21.15 12.84
C HIS A 340 -18.23 19.81 12.30
N ILE A 341 -19.12 18.83 12.20
CA ILE A 341 -18.81 17.51 11.63
C ILE A 341 -18.41 17.63 10.16
N GLN A 342 -19.14 18.41 9.38
CA GLN A 342 -18.83 18.62 7.98
C GLN A 342 -17.44 19.24 7.79
N ARG A 343 -17.10 20.29 8.54
CA ARG A 343 -15.77 20.92 8.50
C ARG A 343 -14.67 19.95 8.90
N LEU A 344 -14.90 19.16 9.95
CA LEU A 344 -13.97 18.13 10.40
C LEU A 344 -13.78 17.03 9.36
N SER A 345 -14.88 16.56 8.76
CA SER A 345 -14.85 15.53 7.72
C SER A 345 -14.11 15.99 6.46
N ILE A 346 -14.32 17.23 6.02
CA ILE A 346 -13.60 17.84 4.90
C ILE A 346 -12.10 17.92 5.22
N LEU A 347 -11.74 18.39 6.43
CA LEU A 347 -10.34 18.46 6.85
C LEU A 347 -9.71 17.06 6.84
N HIS A 348 -10.38 16.10 7.47
CA HIS A 348 -9.87 14.73 7.55
C HIS A 348 -9.69 14.12 6.16
N ASN A 349 -10.64 14.30 5.25
CA ASN A 349 -10.54 13.78 3.88
C ASN A 349 -9.41 14.44 3.06
N HIS A 350 -9.03 15.68 3.34
CA HIS A 350 -7.83 16.29 2.73
C HIS A 350 -6.53 15.62 3.20
N LEU A 351 -6.48 15.20 4.47
CA LEU A 351 -5.28 14.58 5.06
C LEU A 351 -5.23 13.07 4.80
N PHE A 352 -6.39 12.41 4.88
CA PHE A 352 -6.56 10.97 4.72
C PHE A 352 -7.72 10.68 3.76
N PRO A 353 -7.52 10.83 2.45
CA PRO A 353 -8.57 10.58 1.47
C PRO A 353 -9.12 9.15 1.60
N ASN A 354 -10.45 9.03 1.78
CA ASN A 354 -11.13 7.74 2.00
C ASN A 354 -10.61 6.94 3.21
N ASP A 355 -10.18 7.60 4.28
CA ASP A 355 -9.54 7.00 5.47
C ASP A 355 -8.25 6.20 5.16
N ILE A 356 -7.57 6.54 4.05
CA ILE A 356 -6.33 5.91 3.61
C ILE A 356 -5.18 6.91 3.74
N LEU A 357 -3.96 6.44 4.06
CA LEU A 357 -2.77 7.28 4.09
C LEU A 357 -2.59 8.02 2.76
N GLN A 358 -2.35 9.31 2.82
CA GLN A 358 -2.18 10.21 1.66
C GLN A 358 -1.18 9.65 0.65
N GLU A 359 -0.05 9.11 1.11
CA GLU A 359 1.00 8.52 0.27
C GLU A 359 0.56 7.28 -0.54
N ARG A 360 -0.59 6.68 -0.21
CA ARG A 360 -1.14 5.50 -0.88
C ARG A 360 -2.16 5.82 -1.95
N ILE A 361 -2.72 7.02 -1.93
CA ILE A 361 -3.85 7.38 -2.79
C ILE A 361 -3.63 8.70 -3.55
N SER A 362 -2.92 9.66 -2.96
CA SER A 362 -2.71 10.97 -3.59
C SER A 362 -1.64 10.89 -4.67
N ASN A 363 -1.89 11.58 -5.78
CA ASN A 363 -0.90 11.79 -6.83
C ASN A 363 -0.04 13.02 -6.51
N PHE A 364 1.25 12.96 -6.85
CA PHE A 364 2.19 14.04 -6.59
C PHE A 364 1.83 15.36 -7.29
N THR A 365 1.14 15.30 -8.42
CA THR A 365 0.80 16.49 -9.22
C THR A 365 -0.04 17.50 -8.45
N GLY A 366 -0.91 17.04 -7.54
CA GLY A 366 -1.68 17.93 -6.68
C GLY A 366 -0.79 18.80 -5.78
N PHE A 367 0.25 18.20 -5.21
CA PHE A 367 1.24 18.93 -4.40
C PHE A 367 2.17 19.76 -5.25
N TYR A 368 2.54 19.26 -6.43
CA TYR A 368 3.39 20.02 -7.37
C TYR A 368 2.70 21.29 -7.86
N LEU A 369 1.37 21.28 -8.06
CA LEU A 369 0.60 22.48 -8.40
C LEU A 369 0.61 23.54 -7.29
N GLU A 370 0.77 23.15 -6.04
CA GLU A 370 0.76 24.08 -4.89
C GLU A 370 2.17 24.50 -4.47
N ILE A 371 3.18 23.64 -4.60
CA ILE A 371 4.55 23.84 -4.11
C ILE A 371 5.52 24.19 -5.26
N GLY A 372 5.22 23.70 -6.47
CA GLY A 372 6.09 23.85 -7.63
C GLY A 372 7.36 23.01 -7.57
N GLU A 373 8.42 23.50 -8.21
CA GLU A 373 9.74 22.84 -8.29
C GLU A 373 10.39 22.62 -6.92
N ASN A 374 9.97 23.37 -5.90
CA ASN A 374 10.47 23.19 -4.53
C ASN A 374 9.95 21.94 -3.84
N MET A 375 9.02 21.18 -4.44
CA MET A 375 8.43 20.00 -3.82
C MET A 375 9.47 18.90 -3.56
N ILE A 376 10.28 18.55 -4.54
CA ILE A 376 11.33 17.52 -4.37
C ILE A 376 12.41 17.97 -3.39
N PRO A 377 12.99 19.18 -3.48
CA PRO A 377 13.90 19.69 -2.45
C PRO A 377 13.33 19.66 -1.04
N LEU A 378 12.05 20.02 -0.87
CA LEU A 378 11.38 19.99 0.42
C LEU A 378 11.33 18.55 0.98
N LEU A 379 10.93 17.57 0.14
CA LEU A 379 10.88 16.16 0.56
C LEU A 379 12.27 15.65 0.96
N ILE A 380 13.30 15.92 0.17
CA ILE A 380 14.67 15.49 0.46
C ILE A 380 15.17 16.09 1.77
N LYS A 381 14.84 17.37 2.03
CA LYS A 381 15.22 18.05 3.27
C LYS A 381 14.53 17.48 4.50
N CYS A 382 13.27 17.08 4.38
CA CYS A 382 12.44 16.67 5.51
C CYS A 382 12.50 15.17 5.81
N LEU A 383 12.85 14.34 4.82
CA LEU A 383 12.83 12.88 4.97
C LEU A 383 14.24 12.36 5.23
N ASP A 384 14.45 11.83 6.43
CA ASP A 384 15.66 11.09 6.79
C ASP A 384 15.40 9.60 6.58
N PRO A 385 16.10 8.91 5.65
CA PRO A 385 15.88 7.50 5.36
C PRO A 385 16.22 6.57 6.53
N LEU A 386 16.98 7.02 7.51
CA LEU A 386 17.32 6.26 8.72
C LEU A 386 16.33 6.50 9.88
N ASN A 387 15.44 7.49 9.76
CA ASN A 387 14.43 7.78 10.76
C ASN A 387 13.13 7.00 10.44
N PRO A 388 12.72 6.01 11.26
CA PRO A 388 11.53 5.20 11.02
C PRO A 388 10.21 5.91 11.37
N ASN A 389 10.27 7.13 11.91
CA ASN A 389 9.09 7.87 12.33
C ASN A 389 8.25 8.36 11.14
N PHE A 390 6.95 8.47 11.37
CA PHE A 390 6.05 9.11 10.42
C PHE A 390 6.29 10.63 10.41
N THR A 391 6.54 11.19 9.23
CA THR A 391 6.94 12.60 9.09
C THR A 391 5.75 13.48 8.65
N LEU A 392 5.51 14.56 9.36
CA LEU A 392 4.56 15.59 8.97
C LEU A 392 5.30 16.74 8.29
N ILE A 393 4.95 17.06 7.06
CA ILE A 393 5.61 18.08 6.24
C ILE A 393 4.62 19.21 5.98
N GLU A 394 4.93 20.40 6.50
CA GLU A 394 4.17 21.63 6.25
C GLU A 394 4.84 22.45 5.13
N TYR A 395 4.02 23.02 4.21
CA TYR A 395 4.46 23.96 3.17
C TYR A 395 3.61 25.20 3.11
#